data_147b914c8fdfda6ee7ceacb7e4ff958f
#
_entry.id   147b914c8fdfda6ee7ceacb7e4ff958f
#
_cell.length_a   1.000
_cell.length_b   1.000
_cell.length_c   1.000
_cell.angle_alpha   90.00
_cell.angle_beta   90.00
_cell.angle_gamma   90.00
#
_symmetry.space_group_name_H-M   'P 1'
#
loop_
_entity.id
_entity.type
_entity.pdbx_description
1 polymer ?
#
loop_
_entity_poly.entity_id
_entity_poly.type
_entity_poly.pdbx_seq_one_letter_code
_entity_poly.pdbx_strand_id
1 'polypeptide(L)'
;GAPLIGATAAYGLVLSIIENNNLDFLKKSSENLVNSRPTAINLKWAVDRMMKKLSGVENNEILNLAISEAKTICDEDEKFCNQIGLNGLKLIEEIYRKKNKTVNILTHCNAGWLATINWGTATSPIYHAHKKGIPVHVWVDETRPRNQGSNLTSFELNEEGINNTIIADNTGGILMQRGEVDMCIVGTDRTLSNGDVCNKIGTYLKALAAYDNNVPFYVAL
;
A
#
# COMPACT_ATOMS: atom_id res chain seq x y z
N GLY A 1 -7.18 0.93 -0.39
CA GLY A 1 -6.02 0.28 0.24
C GLY A 1 -6.11 0.30 1.75
N ALA A 2 -5.34 -0.55 2.39
CA ALA A 2 -5.45 -0.77 3.83
C ALA A 2 -5.03 0.45 4.67
N PRO A 3 -3.89 1.14 4.43
CA PRO A 3 -3.53 2.32 5.21
C PRO A 3 -4.55 3.46 5.08
N LEU A 4 -4.98 3.78 3.87
CA LEU A 4 -5.99 4.82 3.64
C LEU A 4 -7.31 4.54 4.38
N ILE A 5 -7.73 3.27 4.47
CA ILE A 5 -8.94 2.90 5.22
C ILE A 5 -8.76 3.19 6.71
N GLY A 6 -7.57 2.92 7.27
CA GLY A 6 -7.24 3.25 8.65
C GLY A 6 -7.30 4.76 8.93
N ALA A 7 -6.64 5.55 8.09
CA ALA A 7 -6.67 7.02 8.21
C ALA A 7 -8.11 7.58 8.08
N THR A 8 -8.88 7.06 7.12
CA THR A 8 -10.29 7.44 6.94
C THR A 8 -11.12 7.11 8.20
N ALA A 9 -10.89 5.95 8.82
CA ALA A 9 -11.58 5.56 10.04
C ALA A 9 -11.21 6.48 11.23
N ALA A 10 -9.95 6.91 11.33
CA ALA A 10 -9.53 7.87 12.34
C ALA A 10 -10.28 9.20 12.20
N TYR A 11 -10.38 9.75 10.99
CA TYR A 11 -11.20 10.94 10.73
C TYR A 11 -12.69 10.70 10.92
N GLY A 12 -13.19 9.47 10.67
CA GLY A 12 -14.57 9.09 10.99
C GLY A 12 -14.90 9.25 12.48
N LEU A 13 -13.95 8.90 13.37
CA LEU A 13 -14.10 9.15 14.81
C LEU A 13 -14.04 10.64 15.16
N VAL A 14 -13.20 11.43 14.48
CA VAL A 14 -13.21 12.91 14.64
C VAL A 14 -14.59 13.47 14.29
N LEU A 15 -15.18 13.06 13.17
CA LEU A 15 -16.52 13.50 12.79
C LEU A 15 -17.58 13.06 13.80
N SER A 16 -17.46 11.85 14.37
CA SER A 16 -18.37 11.38 15.42
C SER A 16 -18.31 12.25 16.69
N ILE A 17 -17.11 12.71 17.07
CA ILE A 17 -16.96 13.64 18.22
C ILE A 17 -17.58 15.00 17.91
N ILE A 18 -17.46 15.50 16.68
CA ILE A 18 -18.09 16.77 16.27
C ILE A 18 -19.61 16.64 16.30
N GLU A 19 -20.16 15.49 15.88
CA GLU A 19 -21.60 15.25 15.88
C GLU A 19 -22.14 15.10 17.30
N ASN A 20 -21.48 14.32 18.14
CA ASN A 20 -21.89 14.10 19.53
C ASN A 20 -20.68 13.73 20.40
N ASN A 21 -20.30 14.61 21.29
CA ASN A 21 -19.18 14.47 22.25
C ASN A 21 -19.49 13.53 23.43
N ASN A 22 -20.36 12.54 23.25
CA ASN A 22 -20.70 11.55 24.26
C ASN A 22 -19.89 10.29 24.08
N LEU A 23 -19.26 9.76 25.14
CA LEU A 23 -18.43 8.57 25.12
C LEU A 23 -19.16 7.32 24.62
N ASP A 24 -20.45 7.15 24.95
CA ASP A 24 -21.22 6.00 24.50
C ASP A 24 -21.52 6.08 22.99
N PHE A 25 -21.78 7.30 22.49
CA PHE A 25 -21.92 7.55 21.06
C PHE A 25 -20.60 7.24 20.32
N LEU A 26 -19.46 7.68 20.84
CA LEU A 26 -18.14 7.43 20.28
C LEU A 26 -17.82 5.92 20.24
N LYS A 27 -18.12 5.18 21.32
CA LYS A 27 -17.97 3.71 21.35
C LYS A 27 -18.81 3.04 20.28
N LYS A 28 -20.09 3.39 20.16
CA LYS A 28 -20.98 2.85 19.13
C LYS A 28 -20.48 3.16 17.71
N SER A 29 -19.98 4.38 17.49
CA SER A 29 -19.40 4.78 16.21
C SER A 29 -18.14 3.96 15.89
N SER A 30 -17.29 3.71 16.88
CA SER A 30 -16.09 2.88 16.72
C SER A 30 -16.43 1.44 16.35
N GLU A 31 -17.43 0.84 16.99
CA GLU A 31 -17.94 -0.51 16.66
C GLU A 31 -18.52 -0.57 15.23
N ASN A 32 -19.31 0.44 14.84
CA ASN A 32 -19.86 0.53 13.49
C ASN A 32 -18.76 0.62 12.41
N LEU A 33 -17.74 1.44 12.66
CA LEU A 33 -16.58 1.54 11.74
C LEU A 33 -15.86 0.18 11.59
N VAL A 34 -15.52 -0.47 12.71
CA VAL A 34 -14.84 -1.79 12.68
C VAL A 34 -15.68 -2.83 11.96
N ASN A 35 -16.98 -2.87 12.22
CA ASN A 35 -17.90 -3.84 11.61
C ASN A 35 -18.16 -3.58 10.13
N SER A 36 -17.90 -2.37 9.61
CA SER A 36 -18.06 -2.06 8.18
C SER A 36 -17.11 -2.84 7.28
N ARG A 37 -15.92 -3.17 7.78
CA ARG A 37 -14.89 -3.94 7.08
C ARG A 37 -14.14 -4.88 8.04
N PRO A 38 -14.74 -6.00 8.48
CA PRO A 38 -14.17 -6.86 9.54
C PRO A 38 -12.79 -7.45 9.22
N THR A 39 -12.45 -7.56 7.93
CA THR A 39 -11.15 -8.11 7.49
C THR A 39 -10.06 -7.04 7.33
N ALA A 40 -10.40 -5.75 7.44
CA ALA A 40 -9.46 -4.66 7.26
C ALA A 40 -8.71 -4.36 8.57
N ILE A 41 -7.54 -4.97 8.75
CA ILE A 41 -6.73 -4.82 9.97
C ILE A 41 -6.39 -3.37 10.27
N ASN A 42 -5.97 -2.61 9.26
CA ASN A 42 -5.58 -1.21 9.45
C ASN A 42 -6.76 -0.35 9.94
N LEU A 43 -7.99 -0.70 9.55
CA LEU A 43 -9.18 -0.01 10.07
C LEU A 43 -9.31 -0.22 11.57
N LYS A 44 -9.30 -1.49 12.01
CA LYS A 44 -9.39 -1.83 13.43
C LYS A 44 -8.23 -1.23 14.22
N TRP A 45 -7.00 -1.34 13.72
CA TRP A 45 -5.81 -0.76 14.33
C TRP A 45 -5.95 0.76 14.55
N ALA A 46 -6.40 1.50 13.54
CA ALA A 46 -6.57 2.94 13.65
C ALA A 46 -7.66 3.32 14.66
N VAL A 47 -8.79 2.60 14.64
CA VAL A 47 -9.88 2.79 15.62
C VAL A 47 -9.40 2.49 17.03
N ASP A 48 -8.74 1.35 17.26
CA ASP A 48 -8.20 0.97 18.57
C ASP A 48 -7.18 2.01 19.09
N ARG A 49 -6.30 2.50 18.21
CA ARG A 49 -5.31 3.53 18.52
C ARG A 49 -5.97 4.84 18.92
N MET A 50 -6.96 5.30 18.15
CA MET A 50 -7.75 6.49 18.46
C MET A 50 -8.47 6.34 19.81
N MET A 51 -9.21 5.25 20.02
CA MET A 51 -9.95 4.99 21.24
C MET A 51 -9.04 4.93 22.48
N LYS A 52 -7.86 4.31 22.34
CA LYS A 52 -6.85 4.29 23.41
C LYS A 52 -6.35 5.69 23.75
N LYS A 53 -6.09 6.50 22.73
CA LYS A 53 -5.57 7.87 22.88
C LYS A 53 -6.59 8.77 23.55
N LEU A 54 -7.89 8.60 23.25
CA LEU A 54 -8.99 9.42 23.76
C LEU A 54 -9.52 8.94 25.12
N SER A 55 -9.05 7.81 25.63
CA SER A 55 -9.49 7.25 26.90
C SER A 55 -9.07 8.14 28.08
N GLY A 56 -10.04 8.55 28.90
CA GLY A 56 -9.80 9.37 30.11
C GLY A 56 -9.53 10.84 29.84
N VAL A 57 -9.74 11.31 28.60
CA VAL A 57 -9.57 12.71 28.22
C VAL A 57 -10.85 13.52 28.54
N GLU A 58 -10.70 14.74 29.02
CA GLU A 58 -11.81 15.64 29.29
C GLU A 58 -12.51 16.07 27.98
N ASN A 59 -13.84 16.29 28.07
CA ASN A 59 -14.67 16.59 26.89
C ASN A 59 -14.25 17.86 26.12
N ASN A 60 -13.64 18.83 26.78
CA ASN A 60 -13.16 20.07 26.14
C ASN A 60 -11.89 19.89 25.33
N GLU A 61 -11.10 18.83 25.56
CA GLU A 61 -9.83 18.57 24.89
C GLU A 61 -9.93 17.44 23.84
N ILE A 62 -10.97 16.61 23.94
CA ILE A 62 -11.09 15.36 23.17
C ILE A 62 -11.06 15.61 21.66
N LEU A 63 -11.71 16.66 21.16
CA LEU A 63 -11.76 16.98 19.73
C LEU A 63 -10.38 17.36 19.20
N ASN A 64 -9.66 18.23 19.88
CA ASN A 64 -8.34 18.66 19.46
C ASN A 64 -7.35 17.50 19.47
N LEU A 65 -7.43 16.65 20.49
CA LEU A 65 -6.60 15.46 20.59
C LEU A 65 -6.92 14.44 19.48
N ALA A 66 -8.21 14.24 19.17
CA ALA A 66 -8.65 13.35 18.09
C ALA A 66 -8.13 13.83 16.72
N ILE A 67 -8.24 15.12 16.42
CA ILE A 67 -7.71 15.72 15.19
C ILE A 67 -6.20 15.54 15.11
N SER A 68 -5.49 15.82 16.20
CA SER A 68 -4.03 15.68 16.27
C SER A 68 -3.59 14.23 16.03
N GLU A 69 -4.27 13.26 16.65
CA GLU A 69 -3.93 11.84 16.49
C GLU A 69 -4.27 11.32 15.09
N ALA A 70 -5.41 11.69 14.51
CA ALA A 70 -5.76 11.34 13.15
C ALA A 70 -4.73 11.90 12.15
N LYS A 71 -4.28 13.14 12.35
CA LYS A 71 -3.20 13.73 11.55
C LYS A 71 -1.88 12.96 11.72
N THR A 72 -1.54 12.59 12.95
CA THR A 72 -0.32 11.80 13.23
C THR A 72 -0.35 10.46 12.49
N ILE A 73 -1.50 9.77 12.43
CA ILE A 73 -1.67 8.52 11.66
C ILE A 73 -1.36 8.76 10.17
N CYS A 74 -1.83 9.87 9.61
CA CYS A 74 -1.54 10.21 8.20
C CYS A 74 -0.06 10.54 7.98
N ASP A 75 0.53 11.38 8.85
CA ASP A 75 1.92 11.81 8.74
C ASP A 75 2.90 10.60 8.87
N GLU A 76 2.57 9.64 9.74
CA GLU A 76 3.33 8.39 9.88
C GLU A 76 3.22 7.51 8.65
N ASP A 77 2.02 7.33 8.08
CA ASP A 77 1.82 6.54 6.87
C ASP A 77 2.62 7.11 5.69
N GLU A 78 2.53 8.42 5.46
CA GLU A 78 3.32 9.10 4.42
C GLU A 78 4.82 8.89 4.61
N LYS A 79 5.30 9.06 5.84
CA LYS A 79 6.72 8.87 6.19
C LYS A 79 7.17 7.43 5.93
N PHE A 80 6.38 6.43 6.34
CA PHE A 80 6.71 5.03 6.12
C PHE A 80 6.71 4.67 4.64
N CYS A 81 5.69 5.09 3.90
CA CYS A 81 5.61 4.87 2.45
C CYS A 81 6.80 5.51 1.72
N ASN A 82 7.19 6.74 2.08
CA ASN A 82 8.37 7.39 1.53
C ASN A 82 9.67 6.60 1.87
N GLN A 83 9.82 6.12 3.10
CA GLN A 83 11.00 5.36 3.52
C GLN A 83 11.10 4.00 2.80
N ILE A 84 9.96 3.31 2.60
CA ILE A 84 9.89 2.11 1.74
C ILE A 84 10.40 2.44 0.34
N GLY A 85 9.98 3.57 -0.21
CA GLY A 85 10.42 4.05 -1.51
C GLY A 85 11.92 4.25 -1.60
N LEU A 86 12.50 4.94 -0.63
CA LEU A 86 13.95 5.20 -0.57
C LEU A 86 14.78 3.91 -0.41
N ASN A 87 14.27 2.95 0.35
CA ASN A 87 14.94 1.66 0.52
C ASN A 87 14.86 0.82 -0.76
N GLY A 88 13.68 0.74 -1.38
CA GLY A 88 13.48 -0.01 -2.62
C GLY A 88 14.15 0.64 -3.84
N LEU A 89 14.32 1.96 -3.84
CA LEU A 89 15.08 2.68 -4.88
C LEU A 89 16.50 2.11 -5.03
N LYS A 90 17.16 1.77 -3.93
CA LYS A 90 18.53 1.20 -3.96
C LYS A 90 18.60 -0.09 -4.77
N LEU A 91 17.55 -0.92 -4.70
CA LEU A 91 17.45 -2.16 -5.47
C LEU A 91 17.29 -1.86 -6.96
N ILE A 92 16.44 -0.92 -7.31
CA ILE A 92 16.22 -0.49 -8.71
C ILE A 92 17.51 0.12 -9.28
N GLU A 93 18.22 0.96 -8.52
CA GLU A 93 19.50 1.54 -8.91
C GLU A 93 20.58 0.49 -9.17
N GLU A 94 20.62 -0.55 -8.34
CA GLU A 94 21.57 -1.64 -8.51
C GLU A 94 21.32 -2.41 -9.81
N ILE A 95 20.05 -2.70 -10.11
CA ILE A 95 19.65 -3.34 -11.37
C ILE A 95 20.01 -2.43 -12.56
N TYR A 96 19.65 -1.14 -12.47
CA TYR A 96 19.94 -0.18 -13.53
C TYR A 96 21.44 -0.05 -13.82
N ARG A 97 22.26 0.04 -12.78
CA ARG A 97 23.73 0.11 -12.92
C ARG A 97 24.33 -1.12 -13.63
N LYS A 98 23.77 -2.32 -13.34
CA LYS A 98 24.23 -3.56 -13.97
C LYS A 98 23.76 -3.70 -15.42
N LYS A 99 22.52 -3.29 -15.70
CA LYS A 99 21.85 -3.50 -16.99
C LYS A 99 22.09 -2.38 -17.98
N ASN A 100 22.21 -1.14 -17.48
CA ASN A 100 22.27 0.11 -18.25
C ASN A 100 21.14 0.24 -19.29
N LYS A 101 19.95 -0.21 -18.95
CA LYS A 101 18.73 -0.21 -19.76
C LYS A 101 17.52 -0.02 -18.84
N THR A 102 16.35 0.18 -19.42
CA THR A 102 15.08 0.25 -18.69
C THR A 102 14.95 -0.90 -17.69
N VAL A 103 14.61 -0.59 -16.46
CA VAL A 103 14.33 -1.59 -15.42
C VAL A 103 12.86 -1.99 -15.50
N ASN A 104 12.61 -3.26 -15.78
CA ASN A 104 11.28 -3.82 -15.93
C ASN A 104 10.82 -4.43 -14.62
N ILE A 105 9.76 -3.89 -14.06
CA ILE A 105 9.22 -4.26 -12.75
C ILE A 105 7.85 -4.87 -12.93
N LEU A 106 7.59 -6.04 -12.33
CA LEU A 106 6.26 -6.64 -12.29
C LEU A 106 5.60 -6.36 -10.94
N THR A 107 4.35 -5.91 -10.96
CA THR A 107 3.54 -5.70 -9.75
C THR A 107 2.16 -6.31 -9.87
N HIS A 108 1.53 -6.57 -8.72
CA HIS A 108 0.23 -7.20 -8.62
C HIS A 108 -0.65 -6.48 -7.61
N CYS A 109 -1.95 -6.32 -7.91
CA CYS A 109 -2.91 -5.56 -7.13
C CYS A 109 -2.67 -4.04 -7.17
N ASN A 110 -3.15 -3.32 -6.16
CA ASN A 110 -2.85 -1.91 -5.97
C ASN A 110 -2.21 -1.70 -4.61
N ALA A 111 -1.00 -1.19 -4.62
CA ALA A 111 -0.23 -0.78 -3.45
C ALA A 111 0.46 0.58 -3.72
N GLY A 112 -0.25 1.45 -4.44
CA GLY A 112 0.14 2.80 -4.77
C GLY A 112 -0.50 3.85 -3.86
N TRP A 113 -0.42 5.13 -4.27
CA TRP A 113 -0.93 6.25 -3.48
C TRP A 113 -2.45 6.25 -3.33
N LEU A 114 -3.23 5.57 -4.19
CA LEU A 114 -4.66 5.32 -3.96
C LEU A 114 -4.94 4.33 -2.81
N ALA A 115 -3.91 3.63 -2.35
CA ALA A 115 -4.01 2.68 -1.23
C ALA A 115 -3.53 3.25 0.11
N THR A 116 -2.85 4.40 0.10
CA THR A 116 -2.16 5.02 1.24
C THR A 116 -2.52 6.50 1.33
N ILE A 117 -1.84 7.25 2.18
CA ILE A 117 -1.99 8.71 2.21
C ILE A 117 -1.20 9.35 1.07
N ASN A 118 0.02 8.85 0.81
CA ASN A 118 0.88 9.30 -0.27
C ASN A 118 1.90 8.21 -0.61
N TRP A 119 2.53 8.28 -1.81
CA TRP A 119 3.59 7.40 -2.30
C TRP A 119 3.18 5.96 -2.63
N GLY A 120 2.28 5.34 -1.90
CA GLY A 120 2.08 3.90 -1.94
C GLY A 120 3.18 3.13 -1.20
N THR A 121 3.07 1.81 -1.17
CA THR A 121 4.14 0.93 -0.68
C THR A 121 4.95 0.36 -1.85
N ALA A 122 4.40 -0.56 -2.61
CA ALA A 122 5.10 -1.21 -3.74
C ALA A 122 5.43 -0.25 -4.89
N THR A 123 4.62 0.79 -5.12
CA THR A 123 4.88 1.78 -6.18
C THR A 123 5.84 2.87 -5.74
N SER A 124 6.02 3.10 -4.44
CA SER A 124 6.90 4.16 -3.93
C SER A 124 8.35 4.07 -4.46
N PRO A 125 9.01 2.90 -4.48
CA PRO A 125 10.33 2.77 -5.11
C PRO A 125 10.34 3.14 -6.59
N ILE A 126 9.25 2.84 -7.30
CA ILE A 126 9.10 3.14 -8.73
C ILE A 126 9.02 4.65 -8.96
N TYR A 127 8.22 5.36 -8.15
CA TYR A 127 8.11 6.82 -8.20
C TYR A 127 9.45 7.49 -7.89
N HIS A 128 10.17 7.01 -6.88
CA HIS A 128 11.50 7.53 -6.56
C HIS A 128 12.50 7.30 -7.69
N ALA A 129 12.49 6.12 -8.32
CA ALA A 129 13.35 5.82 -9.45
C ALA A 129 13.05 6.73 -10.66
N HIS A 130 11.77 6.91 -10.97
CA HIS A 130 11.32 7.79 -12.04
C HIS A 130 11.73 9.24 -11.80
N LYS A 131 11.48 9.79 -10.58
CA LYS A 131 11.90 11.14 -10.19
C LYS A 131 13.42 11.34 -10.25
N LYS A 132 14.19 10.27 -10.10
CA LYS A 132 15.66 10.28 -10.24
C LYS A 132 16.14 10.15 -11.69
N GLY A 133 15.23 10.02 -12.65
CA GLY A 133 15.53 9.88 -14.07
C GLY A 133 15.97 8.46 -14.48
N ILE A 134 15.73 7.45 -13.63
CA ILE A 134 15.99 6.06 -13.99
C ILE A 134 14.83 5.58 -14.88
N PRO A 135 15.10 5.09 -16.10
CA PRO A 135 14.06 4.58 -16.95
C PRO A 135 13.47 3.28 -16.37
N VAL A 136 12.19 3.31 -16.09
CA VAL A 136 11.42 2.16 -15.59
C VAL A 136 10.25 1.84 -16.51
N HIS A 137 9.90 0.58 -16.60
CA HIS A 137 8.67 0.08 -17.20
C HIS A 137 8.00 -0.89 -16.24
N VAL A 138 6.67 -0.77 -16.06
CA VAL A 138 5.94 -1.57 -15.11
C VAL A 138 4.97 -2.52 -15.81
N TRP A 139 5.16 -3.82 -15.64
CA TRP A 139 4.18 -4.84 -15.95
C TRP A 139 3.15 -4.88 -14.84
N VAL A 140 1.92 -4.51 -15.15
CA VAL A 140 0.83 -4.42 -14.18
C VAL A 140 -0.13 -5.57 -14.40
N ASP A 141 -0.15 -6.54 -13.50
CA ASP A 141 -1.20 -7.57 -13.52
C ASP A 141 -2.56 -6.91 -13.41
N GLU A 142 -3.52 -7.31 -14.25
CA GLU A 142 -4.90 -6.76 -14.19
C GLU A 142 -5.56 -6.98 -12.83
N THR A 143 -5.20 -8.04 -12.14
CA THR A 143 -5.61 -8.42 -10.78
C THR A 143 -7.09 -8.78 -10.67
N ARG A 144 -7.44 -9.95 -11.26
CA ARG A 144 -8.79 -10.51 -11.07
C ARG A 144 -9.06 -10.86 -9.60
N PRO A 145 -10.33 -10.82 -9.11
CA PRO A 145 -11.54 -10.48 -9.88
C PRO A 145 -11.89 -8.98 -9.92
N ARG A 146 -11.27 -8.11 -9.07
CA ARG A 146 -11.67 -6.70 -8.93
C ARG A 146 -10.86 -5.73 -9.80
N ASN A 147 -9.89 -6.22 -10.53
CA ASN A 147 -9.07 -5.46 -11.47
C ASN A 147 -8.36 -4.25 -10.85
N GLN A 148 -7.84 -4.40 -9.62
CA GLN A 148 -7.14 -3.30 -8.93
C GLN A 148 -5.87 -2.85 -9.67
N GLY A 149 -5.18 -3.78 -10.36
CA GLY A 149 -4.03 -3.43 -11.18
C GLY A 149 -4.41 -2.56 -12.36
N SER A 150 -5.35 -3.04 -13.20
CA SER A 150 -5.77 -2.31 -14.39
C SER A 150 -6.51 -1.00 -14.08
N ASN A 151 -7.35 -0.99 -13.02
CA ASN A 151 -8.18 0.17 -12.72
C ASN A 151 -7.49 1.22 -11.84
N LEU A 152 -6.54 0.82 -11.00
CA LEU A 152 -5.92 1.72 -10.02
C LEU A 152 -4.42 1.87 -10.27
N THR A 153 -3.64 0.78 -10.28
CA THR A 153 -2.18 0.88 -10.40
C THR A 153 -1.75 1.47 -11.74
N SER A 154 -2.35 1.01 -12.85
CA SER A 154 -2.06 1.57 -14.17
C SER A 154 -2.49 3.05 -14.28
N PHE A 155 -3.62 3.41 -13.67
CA PHE A 155 -4.06 4.80 -13.59
C PHE A 155 -3.02 5.67 -12.87
N GLU A 156 -2.59 5.28 -11.67
CA GLU A 156 -1.58 6.01 -10.89
C GLU A 156 -0.27 6.18 -11.68
N LEU A 157 0.22 5.10 -12.30
CA LEU A 157 1.46 5.14 -13.07
C LEU A 157 1.35 6.07 -14.28
N ASN A 158 0.19 6.12 -14.94
CA ASN A 158 -0.06 7.04 -16.06
C ASN A 158 -0.08 8.50 -15.59
N GLU A 159 -0.73 8.79 -14.46
CA GLU A 159 -0.74 10.15 -13.87
C GLU A 159 0.67 10.63 -13.50
N GLU A 160 1.55 9.72 -13.09
CA GLU A 160 2.96 10.02 -12.78
C GLU A 160 3.87 9.98 -14.03
N GLY A 161 3.33 9.72 -15.22
CA GLY A 161 4.11 9.66 -16.47
C GLY A 161 5.03 8.45 -16.57
N ILE A 162 4.72 7.38 -15.86
CA ILE A 162 5.52 6.15 -15.83
C ILE A 162 5.00 5.13 -16.84
N ASN A 163 5.89 4.67 -17.73
CA ASN A 163 5.55 3.67 -18.72
C ASN A 163 5.08 2.37 -18.05
N ASN A 164 3.90 1.90 -18.44
CA ASN A 164 3.36 0.65 -17.92
C ASN A 164 2.55 -0.10 -18.98
N THR A 165 2.38 -1.39 -18.75
CA THR A 165 1.57 -2.27 -19.60
C THR A 165 0.71 -3.16 -18.71
N ILE A 166 -0.60 -3.12 -18.91
CA ILE A 166 -1.53 -4.04 -18.25
C ILE A 166 -1.40 -5.41 -18.91
N ILE A 167 -1.26 -6.43 -18.09
CA ILE A 167 -1.15 -7.83 -18.51
C ILE A 167 -2.20 -8.70 -17.80
N ALA A 168 -2.59 -9.80 -18.43
CA ALA A 168 -3.39 -10.81 -17.76
C ALA A 168 -2.59 -11.45 -16.60
N ASP A 169 -3.27 -11.81 -15.50
CA ASP A 169 -2.62 -12.30 -14.28
C ASP A 169 -1.70 -13.50 -14.47
N ASN A 170 -1.91 -14.31 -15.50
CA ASN A 170 -1.08 -15.48 -15.82
C ASN A 170 0.08 -15.18 -16.78
N THR A 171 0.21 -13.93 -17.27
CA THR A 171 1.25 -13.57 -18.25
C THR A 171 2.63 -13.41 -17.61
N GLY A 172 2.69 -13.02 -16.33
CA GLY A 172 3.97 -12.72 -15.66
C GLY A 172 5.01 -13.83 -15.76
N GLY A 173 4.59 -15.11 -15.70
CA GLY A 173 5.50 -16.25 -15.81
C GLY A 173 6.24 -16.30 -17.14
N ILE A 174 5.55 -16.11 -18.27
CA ILE A 174 6.21 -16.13 -19.58
C ILE A 174 7.14 -14.93 -19.79
N LEU A 175 6.80 -13.76 -19.22
CA LEU A 175 7.67 -12.58 -19.25
C LEU A 175 8.97 -12.84 -18.45
N MET A 176 8.88 -13.51 -17.30
CA MET A 176 10.04 -13.91 -16.50
C MET A 176 10.92 -14.91 -17.26
N GLN A 177 10.33 -15.92 -17.89
CA GLN A 177 11.06 -16.91 -18.72
C GLN A 177 11.81 -16.25 -19.89
N ARG A 178 11.27 -15.17 -20.44
CA ARG A 178 11.89 -14.41 -21.54
C ARG A 178 12.92 -13.39 -21.06
N GLY A 179 13.14 -13.25 -19.74
CA GLY A 179 14.03 -12.23 -19.19
C GLY A 179 13.51 -10.80 -19.33
N GLU A 180 12.20 -10.64 -19.44
CA GLU A 180 11.54 -9.35 -19.60
C GLU A 180 11.09 -8.75 -18.25
N VAL A 181 11.42 -9.38 -17.13
CA VAL A 181 11.17 -8.90 -15.77
C VAL A 181 12.48 -8.92 -14.98
N ASP A 182 12.89 -7.78 -14.46
CA ASP A 182 14.11 -7.65 -13.66
C ASP A 182 13.87 -7.86 -12.16
N MET A 183 12.68 -7.52 -11.69
CA MET A 183 12.23 -7.75 -10.31
C MET A 183 10.71 -7.72 -10.21
N CYS A 184 10.19 -8.39 -9.19
CA CYS A 184 8.81 -8.25 -8.77
C CYS A 184 8.75 -7.46 -7.47
N ILE A 185 7.76 -6.57 -7.32
CA ILE A 185 7.46 -5.88 -6.09
C ILE A 185 5.95 -5.81 -5.86
N VAL A 186 5.50 -6.25 -4.69
CA VAL A 186 4.09 -6.26 -4.30
C VAL A 186 3.91 -5.66 -2.91
N GLY A 187 2.70 -5.25 -2.59
CA GLY A 187 2.34 -4.91 -1.21
C GLY A 187 2.00 -6.15 -0.38
N THR A 188 1.47 -5.93 0.81
CA THR A 188 0.98 -6.99 1.69
C THR A 188 -0.34 -6.59 2.34
N ASP A 189 -1.24 -7.56 2.53
CA ASP A 189 -2.42 -7.41 3.39
C ASP A 189 -2.07 -7.76 4.85
N ARG A 190 -1.18 -8.73 5.04
CA ARG A 190 -0.64 -9.16 6.34
C ARG A 190 0.74 -9.75 6.19
N THR A 191 1.60 -9.45 7.15
CA THR A 191 2.88 -10.13 7.35
C THR A 191 2.89 -10.78 8.73
N LEU A 192 3.22 -12.06 8.78
CA LEU A 192 3.31 -12.83 10.02
C LEU A 192 4.68 -12.62 10.68
N SER A 193 4.78 -12.97 11.97
CA SER A 193 6.02 -12.83 12.73
C SER A 193 7.18 -13.71 12.22
N ASN A 194 6.86 -14.78 11.49
CA ASN A 194 7.84 -15.65 10.84
C ASN A 194 8.28 -15.15 9.45
N GLY A 195 7.73 -14.01 8.99
CA GLY A 195 8.02 -13.43 7.68
C GLY A 195 7.11 -13.88 6.54
N ASP A 196 6.16 -14.79 6.78
CA ASP A 196 5.17 -15.17 5.77
C ASP A 196 4.25 -14.00 5.42
N VAL A 197 3.91 -13.88 4.16
CA VAL A 197 3.10 -12.78 3.63
C VAL A 197 1.79 -13.30 3.06
N CYS A 198 0.69 -12.72 3.53
CA CYS A 198 -0.62 -12.87 2.91
C CYS A 198 -0.91 -11.63 2.07
N ASN A 199 -1.22 -11.81 0.80
CA ASN A 199 -1.54 -10.73 -0.11
C ASN A 199 -2.64 -11.15 -1.10
N LYS A 200 -2.98 -10.28 -2.03
CA LYS A 200 -3.96 -10.50 -3.07
C LYS A 200 -3.76 -11.85 -3.76
N ILE A 201 -4.86 -12.58 -4.00
CA ILE A 201 -4.84 -13.83 -4.78
C ILE A 201 -4.11 -13.61 -6.12
N GLY A 202 -3.24 -14.55 -6.49
CA GLY A 202 -2.32 -14.43 -7.62
C GLY A 202 -0.88 -14.18 -7.20
N THR A 203 -0.63 -13.59 -6.02
CA THR A 203 0.72 -13.31 -5.52
C THR A 203 1.57 -14.57 -5.38
N TYR A 204 1.01 -15.66 -4.87
CA TYR A 204 1.71 -16.95 -4.72
C TYR A 204 2.22 -17.48 -6.07
N LEU A 205 1.39 -17.43 -7.12
CA LEU A 205 1.78 -17.86 -8.46
C LEU A 205 2.92 -17.00 -9.04
N LYS A 206 2.89 -15.68 -8.75
CA LYS A 206 3.98 -14.78 -9.15
C LYS A 206 5.29 -15.10 -8.41
N ALA A 207 5.19 -15.38 -7.12
CA ALA A 207 6.36 -15.73 -6.30
C ALA A 207 6.98 -17.06 -6.78
N LEU A 208 6.15 -18.07 -7.11
CA LEU A 208 6.63 -19.32 -7.69
C LEU A 208 7.32 -19.12 -9.05
N ALA A 209 6.69 -18.35 -9.95
CA ALA A 209 7.27 -18.05 -11.25
C ALA A 209 8.58 -17.27 -11.13
N ALA A 210 8.64 -16.31 -10.19
CA ALA A 210 9.84 -15.54 -9.91
C ALA A 210 10.98 -16.44 -9.38
N TYR A 211 10.66 -17.34 -8.45
CA TYR A 211 11.61 -18.31 -7.91
C TYR A 211 12.15 -19.23 -9.01
N ASP A 212 11.28 -19.81 -9.84
CA ASP A 212 11.64 -20.71 -10.93
C ASP A 212 12.55 -20.06 -11.99
N ASN A 213 12.39 -18.72 -12.17
CA ASN A 213 13.17 -17.97 -13.17
C ASN A 213 14.28 -17.09 -12.54
N ASN A 214 14.59 -17.25 -11.26
CA ASN A 214 15.60 -16.46 -10.53
C ASN A 214 15.37 -14.94 -10.60
N VAL A 215 14.10 -14.52 -10.64
CA VAL A 215 13.72 -13.11 -10.59
C VAL A 215 13.56 -12.69 -9.12
N PRO A 216 14.22 -11.65 -8.65
CA PRO A 216 14.04 -11.14 -7.28
C PRO A 216 12.59 -10.75 -7.02
N PHE A 217 12.05 -11.20 -5.88
CA PHE A 217 10.67 -10.93 -5.46
C PHE A 217 10.67 -10.21 -4.11
N TYR A 218 10.14 -9.00 -4.08
CA TYR A 218 10.11 -8.15 -2.90
C TYR A 218 8.67 -7.85 -2.45
N VAL A 219 8.51 -7.73 -1.15
CA VAL A 219 7.27 -7.28 -0.52
C VAL A 219 7.54 -5.96 0.19
N ALA A 220 6.78 -4.94 -0.14
CA ALA A 220 6.85 -3.62 0.44
C ALA A 220 5.90 -3.52 1.64
N LEU A 221 6.44 -3.36 2.87
CA LEU A 221 5.70 -3.30 4.12
C LEU A 221 6.38 -2.35 5.13
#